data_c4190dcf8be3e02254727e217b3e4d4f
#
_entry.id   c4190dcf8be3e02254727e217b3e4d4f
#
_cell.length_a   1.000
_cell.length_b   1.000
_cell.length_c   1.000
_cell.angle_alpha   90.00
_cell.angle_beta   90.00
_cell.angle_gamma   90.00
#
_symmetry.space_group_name_H-M   'P 1'
#
loop_
_entity.id
_entity.type
_entity.pdbx_description
1 polymer ?
#
loop_
_entity_poly.entity_id
_entity_poly.type
_entity_poly.pdbx_seq_one_letter_code
_entity_poly.pdbx_strand_id
1 'polypeptide(L)'
;GDLSSGQIKFTQAKFYRVSGASTQHKGVIPDVNLPSLTDPKKVGESTQDHALKWDRVKAVDHKTYFSFEHIIPQLQKRQEKRNQSSADWQYTLSLAERERNRPKQISLHLGHRQQSWQEQKDWYLNTINTLRSSHDLAPVTDVKDDDFDYDNAQKDPYILAGAAVIADWIDMAH
;
A
#
# COMPACT_ATOMS: atom_id res chain seq x y z
N GLY A 1 -31.67 19.04 28.68
CA GLY A 1 -31.14 18.81 27.35
C GLY A 1 -29.64 18.77 27.42
N ASP A 2 -29.06 17.59 27.22
CA ASP A 2 -27.61 17.40 27.11
C ASP A 2 -27.09 18.09 25.86
N LEU A 3 -26.49 19.24 26.03
CA LEU A 3 -25.68 19.88 24.99
C LEU A 3 -24.36 19.14 24.94
N SER A 4 -24.26 18.07 24.16
CA SER A 4 -22.98 17.46 23.83
C SER A 4 -22.17 18.50 23.03
N SER A 5 -21.21 19.13 23.71
CA SER A 5 -20.40 20.24 23.17
C SER A 5 -19.38 19.82 22.10
N GLY A 6 -19.50 18.63 21.54
CA GLY A 6 -18.56 18.08 20.58
C GLY A 6 -17.21 17.64 21.23
N GLN A 7 -16.32 17.12 20.41
CA GLN A 7 -14.99 16.70 20.84
C GLN A 7 -13.93 17.42 20.01
N ILE A 8 -12.88 17.90 20.68
CA ILE A 8 -11.70 18.46 20.02
C ILE A 8 -10.54 17.47 20.19
N LYS A 9 -9.96 17.06 19.07
CA LYS A 9 -8.73 16.27 19.04
C LYS A 9 -7.59 17.13 18.52
N PHE A 10 -6.51 17.21 19.28
CA PHE A 10 -5.34 17.96 18.88
C PHE A 10 -4.05 17.21 19.25
N THR A 11 -3.00 17.41 18.45
CA THR A 11 -1.69 16.80 18.68
C THR A 11 -0.88 17.66 19.63
N GLN A 12 -0.51 17.10 20.79
CA GLN A 12 0.26 17.80 21.82
C GLN A 12 1.77 17.58 21.73
N ALA A 13 2.21 16.44 21.17
CA ALA A 13 3.62 16.05 21.16
C ALA A 13 3.97 15.24 19.92
N LYS A 14 5.24 15.23 19.58
CA LYS A 14 5.80 14.40 18.54
C LYS A 14 6.45 13.16 19.15
N PHE A 15 6.44 12.09 18.39
CA PHE A 15 7.18 10.89 18.71
C PHE A 15 8.52 10.90 17.97
N TYR A 16 9.60 10.57 18.67
CA TYR A 16 10.95 10.47 18.11
C TYR A 16 11.50 9.06 18.29
N ARG A 17 12.12 8.55 17.25
CA ARG A 17 12.83 7.27 17.28
C ARG A 17 14.19 7.44 17.98
N VAL A 18 14.84 6.31 18.33
CA VAL A 18 16.20 6.31 18.90
C VAL A 18 17.24 7.04 18.02
N SER A 19 17.02 7.03 16.71
CA SER A 19 17.81 7.79 15.74
C SER A 19 17.62 9.32 15.81
N GLY A 20 16.70 9.79 16.66
CA GLY A 20 16.31 11.19 16.77
C GLY A 20 15.32 11.67 15.69
N ALA A 21 14.98 10.85 14.72
CA ALA A 21 14.04 11.24 13.66
C ALA A 21 12.59 11.20 14.17
N SER A 22 11.83 12.26 13.88
CA SER A 22 10.38 12.29 14.09
C SER A 22 9.67 11.31 13.15
N THR A 23 8.54 10.75 13.57
CA THR A 23 7.66 9.96 12.71
C THR A 23 6.66 10.82 11.92
N GLN A 24 6.62 12.13 12.15
CA GLN A 24 5.69 13.04 11.46
C GLN A 24 5.92 13.06 9.95
N HIS A 25 4.86 13.12 9.18
CA HIS A 25 4.82 13.12 7.71
C HIS A 25 5.41 11.88 7.02
N LYS A 26 6.46 11.28 7.57
CA LYS A 26 7.21 10.18 6.95
C LYS A 26 6.85 8.81 7.51
N GLY A 27 6.25 8.77 8.71
CA GLY A 27 6.06 7.50 9.42
C GLY A 27 7.39 6.79 9.70
N VAL A 28 7.34 5.48 9.70
CA VAL A 28 8.52 4.61 9.73
C VAL A 28 8.72 4.07 8.32
N ILE A 29 9.83 4.46 7.69
CA ILE A 29 10.17 4.00 6.33
C ILE A 29 10.78 2.61 6.47
N PRO A 30 10.23 1.59 5.76
CA PRO A 30 10.81 0.26 5.75
C PRO A 30 12.09 0.22 4.92
N ASP A 31 13.01 -0.70 5.25
CA ASP A 31 14.27 -0.88 4.51
C ASP A 31 14.03 -1.57 3.17
N VAL A 32 13.06 -2.50 3.10
CA VAL A 32 12.60 -3.11 1.84
C VAL A 32 11.22 -2.54 1.52
N ASN A 33 11.14 -1.78 0.43
CA ASN A 33 9.91 -1.11 0.03
C ASN A 33 9.01 -2.04 -0.77
N LEU A 34 7.74 -2.09 -0.38
CA LEU A 34 6.68 -2.75 -1.12
C LEU A 34 5.80 -1.69 -1.82
N PRO A 35 5.17 -2.03 -2.94
CA PRO A 35 4.21 -1.16 -3.58
C PRO A 35 3.08 -0.76 -2.63
N SER A 36 2.63 0.50 -2.66
CA SER A 36 1.54 1.00 -1.82
C SER A 36 0.29 1.28 -2.63
N LEU A 37 -0.86 0.83 -2.13
CA LEU A 37 -2.18 1.17 -2.68
C LEU A 37 -2.57 2.62 -2.39
N THR A 38 -2.07 3.18 -1.29
CA THR A 38 -2.41 4.54 -0.87
C THR A 38 -1.38 5.55 -1.33
N ASP A 39 -1.87 6.68 -1.81
CA ASP A 39 -1.03 7.84 -2.11
C ASP A 39 -0.77 8.63 -0.80
N PRO A 40 0.46 8.64 -0.27
CA PRO A 40 0.78 9.34 0.97
C PRO A 40 0.60 10.86 0.88
N LYS A 41 0.45 11.40 -0.33
CA LYS A 41 0.13 12.83 -0.55
C LYS A 41 -1.35 13.14 -0.38
N LYS A 42 -2.21 12.11 -0.38
CA LYS A 42 -3.66 12.27 -0.26
C LYS A 42 -4.22 11.77 1.06
N VAL A 43 -3.47 10.94 1.76
CA VAL A 43 -3.92 10.25 2.97
C VAL A 43 -2.89 10.41 4.09
N GLY A 44 -3.37 10.62 5.30
CA GLY A 44 -2.55 10.69 6.51
C GLY A 44 -2.53 12.09 7.14
N GLU A 45 -1.93 12.18 8.32
CA GLU A 45 -1.85 13.41 9.11
C GLU A 45 -1.13 14.54 8.34
N SER A 46 -0.17 14.20 7.48
CA SER A 46 0.59 15.17 6.68
C SER A 46 -0.27 15.99 5.70
N THR A 47 -1.51 15.55 5.42
CA THR A 47 -2.45 16.26 4.55
C THR A 47 -3.32 17.27 5.29
N GLN A 48 -3.23 17.32 6.62
CA GLN A 48 -3.98 18.26 7.45
C GLN A 48 -3.30 19.63 7.47
N ASP A 49 -4.10 20.71 7.44
CA ASP A 49 -3.59 22.09 7.36
C ASP A 49 -2.63 22.49 8.49
N HIS A 50 -2.78 21.88 9.66
CA HIS A 50 -1.97 22.16 10.86
C HIS A 50 -1.11 21.00 11.30
N ALA A 51 -0.76 20.08 10.38
CA ALA A 51 0.11 18.96 10.69
C ALA A 51 1.49 19.45 11.18
N LEU A 52 1.98 18.82 12.24
CA LEU A 52 3.30 19.15 12.80
C LEU A 52 4.39 18.73 11.80
N LYS A 53 5.32 19.65 11.53
CA LYS A 53 6.43 19.41 10.58
C LYS A 53 7.36 18.32 11.08
N TRP A 54 7.92 17.57 10.14
CA TRP A 54 9.00 16.65 10.43
C TRP A 54 10.26 17.39 10.90
N ASP A 55 10.93 16.86 11.91
CA ASP A 55 12.18 17.37 12.44
C ASP A 55 13.03 16.25 13.06
N ARG A 56 14.18 16.60 13.60
CA ARG A 56 15.07 15.69 14.32
C ARG A 56 15.51 16.30 15.65
N VAL A 57 15.67 15.44 16.63
CA VAL A 57 16.37 15.71 17.88
C VAL A 57 17.69 14.93 17.91
N LYS A 58 18.53 15.17 18.92
CA LYS A 58 19.75 14.38 19.12
C LYS A 58 19.38 12.90 19.28
N ALA A 59 20.06 12.04 18.53
CA ALA A 59 19.91 10.59 18.68
C ALA A 59 20.27 10.13 20.10
N VAL A 60 19.59 9.12 20.60
CA VAL A 60 19.88 8.50 21.89
C VAL A 60 20.97 7.46 21.68
N ASP A 61 21.95 7.44 22.59
CA ASP A 61 22.97 6.38 22.60
C ASP A 61 22.28 5.03 22.82
N HIS A 62 22.50 4.11 21.92
CA HIS A 62 21.90 2.77 21.97
C HIS A 62 22.85 1.72 21.40
N LYS A 63 22.68 0.50 21.86
CA LYS A 63 23.45 -0.64 21.36
C LYS A 63 22.84 -1.14 20.06
N THR A 64 23.66 -1.26 19.03
CA THR A 64 23.28 -1.93 17.78
C THR A 64 23.72 -3.38 17.86
N TYR A 65 22.76 -4.31 17.70
CA TYR A 65 23.05 -5.75 17.79
C TYR A 65 23.40 -6.35 16.44
N PHE A 66 22.77 -5.85 15.36
CA PHE A 66 22.98 -6.32 13.98
C PHE A 66 22.97 -5.14 13.01
N SER A 67 23.72 -5.25 11.92
CA SER A 67 23.62 -4.34 10.77
C SER A 67 23.18 -5.13 9.54
N PHE A 68 22.13 -4.67 8.90
CA PHE A 68 21.57 -5.25 7.67
C PHE A 68 21.95 -4.46 6.42
N GLU A 69 22.76 -3.40 6.55
CA GLU A 69 23.07 -2.46 5.46
C GLU A 69 23.61 -3.15 4.20
N HIS A 70 24.42 -4.19 4.36
CA HIS A 70 25.01 -4.94 3.25
C HIS A 70 24.02 -5.90 2.56
N ILE A 71 22.94 -6.29 3.24
CA ILE A 71 21.93 -7.24 2.74
C ILE A 71 20.75 -6.51 2.12
N ILE A 72 20.35 -5.38 2.69
CA ILE A 72 19.16 -4.60 2.26
C ILE A 72 19.10 -4.39 0.74
N PRO A 73 20.17 -3.95 0.04
CA PRO A 73 20.10 -3.75 -1.41
C PRO A 73 19.77 -5.02 -2.20
N GLN A 74 20.26 -6.17 -1.71
CA GLN A 74 20.00 -7.46 -2.35
C GLN A 74 18.56 -7.92 -2.11
N LEU A 75 18.06 -7.77 -0.89
CA LEU A 75 16.65 -8.03 -0.54
C LEU A 75 15.70 -7.15 -1.36
N GLN A 76 15.99 -5.86 -1.47
CA GLN A 76 15.22 -4.93 -2.28
C GLN A 76 15.17 -5.37 -3.75
N LYS A 77 16.32 -5.70 -4.34
CA LYS A 77 16.41 -6.16 -5.74
C LYS A 77 15.63 -7.46 -5.99
N ARG A 78 15.72 -8.43 -5.09
CA ARG A 78 14.95 -9.68 -5.18
C ARG A 78 13.44 -9.40 -5.10
N GLN A 79 13.04 -8.52 -4.18
CA GLN A 79 11.63 -8.15 -4.03
C GLN A 79 11.10 -7.39 -5.25
N GLU A 80 11.85 -6.47 -5.82
CA GLU A 80 11.48 -5.77 -7.06
C GLU A 80 11.24 -6.74 -8.22
N LYS A 81 12.10 -7.75 -8.36
CA LYS A 81 11.90 -8.80 -9.37
C LYS A 81 10.61 -9.58 -9.13
N ARG A 82 10.29 -9.95 -7.87
CA ARG A 82 9.02 -10.60 -7.51
C ARG A 82 7.82 -9.71 -7.84
N ASN A 83 7.88 -8.43 -7.49
CA ASN A 83 6.82 -7.49 -7.78
C ASN A 83 6.50 -7.41 -9.28
N GLN A 84 7.51 -7.51 -10.15
CA GLN A 84 7.33 -7.47 -11.61
C GLN A 84 6.73 -8.76 -12.16
N SER A 85 6.96 -9.90 -11.54
CA SER A 85 6.52 -11.20 -12.03
C SER A 85 5.24 -11.74 -11.38
N SER A 86 4.80 -11.17 -10.26
CA SER A 86 3.62 -11.63 -9.53
C SER A 86 2.33 -11.02 -10.11
N ALA A 87 1.37 -11.87 -10.45
CA ALA A 87 0.05 -11.44 -10.90
C ALA A 87 -0.72 -10.70 -9.79
N ASP A 88 -0.57 -11.12 -8.53
CA ASP A 88 -1.18 -10.47 -7.37
C ASP A 88 -0.67 -9.02 -7.22
N TRP A 89 0.64 -8.81 -7.39
CA TRP A 89 1.20 -7.46 -7.38
C TRP A 89 0.75 -6.63 -8.58
N GLN A 90 0.69 -7.22 -9.77
CA GLN A 90 0.21 -6.52 -10.97
C GLN A 90 -1.25 -6.12 -10.81
N TYR A 91 -2.09 -6.98 -10.26
CA TYR A 91 -3.47 -6.66 -9.91
C TYR A 91 -3.55 -5.50 -8.91
N THR A 92 -2.82 -5.61 -7.79
CA THR A 92 -2.77 -4.60 -6.73
C THR A 92 -2.32 -3.23 -7.28
N LEU A 93 -1.27 -3.21 -8.09
CA LEU A 93 -0.76 -1.98 -8.71
C LEU A 93 -1.75 -1.38 -9.72
N SER A 94 -2.44 -2.21 -10.50
CA SER A 94 -3.46 -1.76 -11.46
C SER A 94 -4.63 -1.07 -10.76
N LEU A 95 -5.06 -1.60 -9.61
CA LEU A 95 -6.09 -0.95 -8.77
C LEU A 95 -5.60 0.40 -8.23
N ALA A 96 -4.37 0.46 -7.71
CA ALA A 96 -3.79 1.68 -7.16
C ALA A 96 -3.61 2.76 -8.23
N GLU A 97 -3.19 2.39 -9.43
CA GLU A 97 -3.03 3.30 -10.55
C GLU A 97 -4.37 3.84 -11.02
N ARG A 98 -5.37 2.98 -11.13
CA ARG A 98 -6.72 3.39 -11.51
C ARG A 98 -7.32 4.36 -10.50
N GLU A 99 -7.17 4.13 -9.21
CA GLU A 99 -7.67 5.05 -8.19
C GLU A 99 -6.91 6.39 -8.22
N ARG A 100 -5.61 6.39 -8.46
CA ARG A 100 -4.83 7.63 -8.63
C ARG A 100 -5.28 8.45 -9.83
N ASN A 101 -5.63 7.79 -10.92
CA ASN A 101 -6.03 8.40 -12.19
C ASN A 101 -7.55 8.63 -12.27
N ARG A 102 -8.30 8.37 -11.20
CA ARG A 102 -9.74 8.56 -11.16
C ARG A 102 -10.12 10.00 -11.50
N PRO A 103 -11.01 10.23 -12.47
CA PRO A 103 -11.45 11.56 -12.84
C PRO A 103 -12.05 12.31 -11.64
N LYS A 104 -11.59 13.54 -11.41
CA LYS A 104 -12.13 14.40 -10.35
C LYS A 104 -13.54 14.92 -10.66
N GLN A 105 -13.91 14.92 -11.92
CA GLN A 105 -15.22 15.38 -12.40
C GLN A 105 -15.96 14.20 -13.03
N ILE A 106 -17.25 14.13 -12.74
CA ILE A 106 -18.13 13.10 -13.24
C ILE A 106 -19.17 13.79 -14.15
N SER A 107 -19.26 13.34 -15.40
CA SER A 107 -20.28 13.81 -16.33
C SER A 107 -21.67 13.40 -15.84
N LEU A 108 -22.64 14.32 -15.89
CA LEU A 108 -24.04 14.03 -15.65
C LEU A 108 -24.79 13.59 -16.90
N HIS A 109 -24.15 13.63 -18.07
CA HIS A 109 -24.75 13.17 -19.31
C HIS A 109 -24.87 11.64 -19.34
N LEU A 110 -26.08 11.13 -19.54
CA LEU A 110 -26.41 9.70 -19.42
C LEU A 110 -25.51 8.83 -20.32
N GLY A 111 -25.33 9.20 -21.60
CA GLY A 111 -24.51 8.43 -22.53
C GLY A 111 -23.04 8.32 -22.08
N HIS A 112 -22.45 9.42 -21.59
CA HIS A 112 -21.09 9.39 -21.04
C HIS A 112 -21.00 8.54 -19.78
N ARG A 113 -22.03 8.54 -18.94
CA ARG A 113 -22.09 7.70 -17.74
C ARG A 113 -22.14 6.21 -18.09
N GLN A 114 -22.98 5.86 -19.06
CA GLN A 114 -23.11 4.47 -19.54
C GLN A 114 -21.79 3.98 -20.13
N GLN A 115 -21.16 4.78 -20.98
CA GLN A 115 -19.87 4.46 -21.57
C GLN A 115 -18.79 4.26 -20.49
N SER A 116 -18.64 5.22 -19.57
CA SER A 116 -17.67 5.13 -18.48
C SER A 116 -17.91 3.92 -17.60
N TRP A 117 -19.18 3.55 -17.36
CA TRP A 117 -19.51 2.35 -16.59
C TRP A 117 -19.11 1.08 -17.34
N GLN A 118 -19.36 1.01 -18.65
CA GLN A 118 -18.95 -0.14 -19.47
C GLN A 118 -17.43 -0.29 -19.52
N GLU A 119 -16.71 0.79 -19.77
CA GLU A 119 -15.23 0.82 -19.75
C GLU A 119 -14.67 0.36 -18.40
N GLN A 120 -15.33 0.75 -17.29
CA GLN A 120 -14.94 0.32 -15.95
C GLN A 120 -15.19 -1.17 -15.74
N LYS A 121 -16.33 -1.68 -16.19
CA LYS A 121 -16.68 -3.10 -16.10
C LYS A 121 -15.69 -3.95 -16.91
N ASP A 122 -15.42 -3.58 -18.16
CA ASP A 122 -14.53 -4.31 -19.06
C ASP A 122 -13.09 -4.33 -18.51
N TRP A 123 -12.62 -3.19 -18.02
CA TRP A 123 -11.31 -3.12 -17.38
C TRP A 123 -11.22 -4.04 -16.16
N TYR A 124 -12.24 -4.00 -15.28
CA TYR A 124 -12.26 -4.84 -14.08
C TYR A 124 -12.25 -6.32 -14.45
N LEU A 125 -13.13 -6.76 -15.34
CA LEU A 125 -13.19 -8.15 -15.78
C LEU A 125 -11.88 -8.63 -16.40
N ASN A 126 -11.25 -7.82 -17.22
CA ASN A 126 -9.94 -8.15 -17.79
C ASN A 126 -8.87 -8.31 -16.72
N THR A 127 -8.83 -7.37 -15.75
CA THR A 127 -7.82 -7.34 -14.68
C THR A 127 -8.02 -8.53 -13.72
N ILE A 128 -9.26 -8.80 -13.28
CA ILE A 128 -9.53 -9.90 -12.36
C ILE A 128 -9.36 -11.27 -13.03
N ASN A 129 -9.73 -11.42 -14.31
CA ASN A 129 -9.55 -12.67 -15.02
C ASN A 129 -8.07 -13.02 -15.23
N THR A 130 -7.21 -12.02 -15.36
CA THR A 130 -5.77 -12.22 -15.37
C THR A 130 -5.27 -12.76 -14.02
N LEU A 131 -5.75 -12.21 -12.91
CA LEU A 131 -5.45 -12.71 -11.56
C LEU A 131 -6.00 -14.12 -11.36
N ARG A 132 -7.27 -14.36 -11.71
CA ARG A 132 -7.93 -15.68 -11.59
C ARG A 132 -7.18 -16.76 -12.36
N SER A 133 -6.74 -16.44 -13.57
CA SER A 133 -5.94 -17.37 -14.40
C SER A 133 -4.62 -17.74 -13.72
N SER A 134 -3.97 -16.82 -13.02
CA SER A 134 -2.73 -17.11 -12.28
C SER A 134 -2.94 -18.00 -11.04
N HIS A 135 -4.19 -18.13 -10.59
CA HIS A 135 -4.61 -19.01 -9.49
C HIS A 135 -5.39 -20.24 -9.98
N ASP A 136 -5.30 -20.57 -11.28
CA ASP A 136 -6.00 -21.71 -11.92
C ASP A 136 -7.53 -21.67 -11.73
N LEU A 137 -8.11 -20.47 -11.62
CA LEU A 137 -9.54 -20.26 -11.49
C LEU A 137 -10.19 -19.93 -12.84
N ALA A 138 -11.42 -20.38 -13.04
CA ALA A 138 -12.19 -20.07 -14.24
C ALA A 138 -12.46 -18.54 -14.35
N PRO A 139 -12.46 -17.98 -15.57
CA PRO A 139 -12.79 -16.57 -15.77
C PRO A 139 -14.26 -16.30 -15.45
N VAL A 140 -14.53 -15.06 -14.98
CA VAL A 140 -15.89 -14.56 -14.77
C VAL A 140 -16.32 -13.62 -15.90
N THR A 141 -17.59 -13.57 -16.20
CA THR A 141 -18.18 -12.73 -17.27
C THR A 141 -18.99 -11.56 -16.72
N ASP A 142 -19.33 -11.59 -15.44
CA ASP A 142 -19.93 -10.47 -14.74
C ASP A 142 -19.18 -10.20 -13.43
N VAL A 143 -19.13 -8.92 -13.03
CA VAL A 143 -18.49 -8.48 -11.78
C VAL A 143 -19.13 -9.13 -10.55
N LYS A 144 -20.41 -9.45 -10.62
CA LYS A 144 -21.16 -10.08 -9.53
C LYS A 144 -20.79 -11.54 -9.28
N ASP A 145 -20.20 -12.18 -10.29
CA ASP A 145 -19.80 -13.59 -10.23
C ASP A 145 -18.37 -13.76 -9.67
N ASP A 146 -17.72 -12.65 -9.33
CA ASP A 146 -16.38 -12.70 -8.74
C ASP A 146 -16.46 -13.17 -7.29
N ASP A 147 -15.97 -14.36 -7.06
CA ASP A 147 -15.87 -15.06 -5.78
C ASP A 147 -14.42 -15.17 -5.27
N PHE A 148 -13.52 -14.36 -5.82
CA PHE A 148 -12.11 -14.38 -5.40
C PHE A 148 -12.00 -13.96 -3.92
N ASP A 149 -11.36 -14.79 -3.11
CA ASP A 149 -11.17 -14.55 -1.69
C ASP A 149 -9.98 -13.59 -1.46
N TYR A 150 -10.28 -12.30 -1.45
CA TYR A 150 -9.30 -11.24 -1.22
C TYR A 150 -8.82 -11.15 0.22
N ASP A 151 -9.58 -11.67 1.18
CA ASP A 151 -9.28 -11.61 2.61
C ASP A 151 -8.40 -12.78 3.08
N ASN A 152 -8.09 -13.71 2.18
CA ASN A 152 -7.25 -14.85 2.49
C ASN A 152 -5.79 -14.43 2.68
N ALA A 153 -5.31 -14.49 3.93
CA ALA A 153 -3.94 -14.14 4.28
C ALA A 153 -2.87 -14.95 3.50
N GLN A 154 -3.19 -16.16 3.03
CA GLN A 154 -2.30 -16.97 2.20
C GLN A 154 -2.19 -16.44 0.75
N LYS A 155 -3.08 -15.54 0.36
CA LYS A 155 -3.08 -14.87 -0.96
C LYS A 155 -2.76 -13.39 -0.85
N ASP A 156 -2.61 -12.86 0.36
CA ASP A 156 -2.24 -11.45 0.58
C ASP A 156 -0.80 -11.20 0.09
N PRO A 157 -0.61 -10.35 -0.95
CA PRO A 157 0.70 -10.11 -1.54
C PRO A 157 1.70 -9.47 -0.55
N TYR A 158 1.23 -8.72 0.45
CA TYR A 158 2.09 -8.12 1.47
C TYR A 158 2.62 -9.18 2.43
N ILE A 159 1.77 -10.10 2.88
CA ILE A 159 2.17 -11.22 3.76
C ILE A 159 3.15 -12.12 3.03
N LEU A 160 2.85 -12.49 1.78
CA LEU A 160 3.72 -13.34 0.96
C LEU A 160 5.06 -12.67 0.67
N ALA A 161 5.07 -11.37 0.37
CA ALA A 161 6.30 -10.61 0.16
C ALA A 161 7.14 -10.53 1.44
N GLY A 162 6.52 -10.27 2.59
CA GLY A 162 7.20 -10.25 3.88
C GLY A 162 7.87 -11.60 4.20
N ALA A 163 7.14 -12.71 4.01
CA ALA A 163 7.66 -14.05 4.19
C ALA A 163 8.84 -14.35 3.23
N ALA A 164 8.71 -13.95 1.96
CA ALA A 164 9.77 -14.14 0.97
C ALA A 164 11.04 -13.34 1.29
N VAL A 165 10.89 -12.10 1.78
CA VAL A 165 12.04 -11.27 2.21
C VAL A 165 12.75 -11.91 3.41
N ILE A 166 12.01 -12.46 4.37
CA ILE A 166 12.59 -13.16 5.53
C ILE A 166 13.31 -14.44 5.06
N ALA A 167 12.73 -15.21 4.15
CA ALA A 167 13.36 -16.41 3.60
C ALA A 167 14.66 -16.06 2.86
N ASP A 168 14.65 -15.01 2.02
CA ASP A 168 15.85 -14.52 1.34
C ASP A 168 16.95 -14.09 2.33
N TRP A 169 16.57 -13.43 3.42
CA TRP A 169 17.52 -13.04 4.44
C TRP A 169 18.17 -14.25 5.12
N ILE A 170 17.38 -15.24 5.50
CA ILE A 170 17.89 -16.49 6.10
C ILE A 170 18.88 -17.16 5.14
N ASP A 171 18.55 -17.25 3.85
CA ASP A 171 19.38 -17.86 2.80
C ASP A 171 20.73 -17.14 2.62
N MET A 172 20.75 -15.82 2.80
CA MET A 172 21.97 -15.00 2.69
C MET A 172 22.81 -14.98 3.98
N ALA A 173 22.23 -15.36 5.12
CA ALA A 173 22.90 -15.35 6.42
C ALA A 173 23.68 -16.65 6.69
N HIS A 174 23.48 -17.66 5.84
CA HIS A 174 24.20 -18.94 5.86
C HIS A 174 25.16 -19.06 4.69
#